data_ce60335ffbcf28bf698623b148692964
#
_entry.id   ce60335ffbcf28bf698623b148692964
#
_cell.length_a   1.000
_cell.length_b   1.000
_cell.length_c   1.000
_cell.angle_alpha   90.00
_cell.angle_beta   90.00
_cell.angle_gamma   90.00
#
_symmetry.space_group_name_H-M   'P 1'
#
loop_
_entity.id
_entity.type
_entity.pdbx_description
1 polymer ?
#
loop_
_entity_poly.entity_id
_entity_poly.type
_entity_poly.pdbx_seq_one_letter_code
_entity_poly.pdbx_strand_id
1 'polypeptide(L)'
;MSKNAKLSIIIPTIEEEAIFTIIKRLKEIFPMGLEIIVVDKSSERYYRKLIEAHVKVIRQKDKGVENAIMLGLRNAKGSILASIDADGTHDLSGIAAGVEMVRKGEADLVLGNRFGKLGKGSMSPHIAIGNKLISKVYDITYQKKIHDVLTGLFVMNRKAFEAIKNVAPYRAGIAFFAIELANRGFEIKEVPIEYYKRTSGESKLTNSKVLYGIKVTSHIIRLARDYNPLLIFGTLGVILLVSGFALGGYILYSFITSGTFTLIGRSLIAFMLVISGILSVIAGFILDLLLEISKKINNK
;
A
#
# COMPACT_ATOMS: atom_id res chain seq x y z
N MET A 1 -9.15 -22.54 13.77
CA MET A 1 -8.15 -21.92 14.67
C MET A 1 -8.62 -22.00 16.10
N SER A 2 -7.69 -22.21 17.07
CA SER A 2 -8.01 -22.35 18.51
C SER A 2 -8.75 -21.09 19.03
N LYS A 3 -9.77 -21.27 19.91
CA LYS A 3 -10.49 -20.18 20.60
C LYS A 3 -9.56 -19.25 21.42
N ASN A 4 -8.32 -19.63 21.69
CA ASN A 4 -7.31 -18.90 22.46
C ASN A 4 -6.20 -18.28 21.60
N ALA A 5 -6.50 -17.84 20.37
CA ALA A 5 -5.53 -17.16 19.52
C ALA A 5 -5.06 -15.87 20.18
N LYS A 6 -3.78 -15.79 20.57
CA LYS A 6 -3.16 -14.57 21.11
C LYS A 6 -3.09 -13.49 20.02
N LEU A 7 -3.48 -12.28 20.36
CA LEU A 7 -3.43 -11.10 19.49
C LEU A 7 -2.19 -10.25 19.84
N SER A 8 -1.36 -9.92 18.86
CA SER A 8 -0.30 -8.92 19.01
C SER A 8 -0.65 -7.67 18.18
N ILE A 9 -0.68 -6.51 18.82
CA ILE A 9 -0.94 -5.22 18.16
C ILE A 9 0.34 -4.38 18.15
N ILE A 10 0.77 -3.97 16.97
CA ILE A 10 1.94 -3.15 16.72
C ILE A 10 1.51 -1.70 16.58
N ILE A 11 2.14 -0.80 17.35
CA ILE A 11 1.86 0.64 17.32
C ILE A 11 3.18 1.37 17.06
N PRO A 12 3.47 1.78 15.82
CA PRO A 12 4.62 2.63 15.54
C PRO A 12 4.36 4.04 16.07
N THR A 13 5.34 4.65 16.76
CA THR A 13 5.16 6.00 17.34
C THR A 13 6.40 6.87 17.27
N ILE A 14 6.15 8.18 17.15
CA ILE A 14 7.13 9.24 17.36
C ILE A 14 6.39 10.36 18.11
N GLU A 15 6.51 10.40 19.44
CA GLU A 15 5.94 11.45 20.30
C GLU A 15 4.44 11.73 20.08
N GLU A 16 3.61 10.69 20.01
CA GLU A 16 2.16 10.80 19.84
C GLU A 16 1.45 10.56 21.17
N GLU A 17 0.94 11.62 21.80
CA GLU A 17 0.27 11.51 23.12
C GLU A 17 -1.03 10.68 23.05
N ALA A 18 -1.70 10.59 21.89
CA ALA A 18 -2.90 9.78 21.72
C ALA A 18 -2.66 8.28 21.96
N ILE A 19 -1.41 7.80 21.88
CA ILE A 19 -1.05 6.39 22.09
C ILE A 19 -1.49 5.86 23.46
N PHE A 20 -1.41 6.68 24.50
CA PHE A 20 -1.79 6.26 25.86
C PHE A 20 -3.29 5.96 25.96
N THR A 21 -4.14 6.76 25.29
CA THR A 21 -5.57 6.51 25.16
C THR A 21 -5.85 5.24 24.33
N ILE A 22 -5.11 5.07 23.24
CA ILE A 22 -5.22 3.87 22.39
C ILE A 22 -4.87 2.61 23.19
N ILE A 23 -3.75 2.60 23.92
CA ILE A 23 -3.33 1.47 24.76
C ILE A 23 -4.40 1.12 25.79
N LYS A 24 -4.96 2.12 26.48
CA LYS A 24 -6.03 1.92 27.45
C LYS A 24 -7.25 1.28 26.83
N ARG A 25 -7.76 1.82 25.73
CA ARG A 25 -8.94 1.31 25.03
C ARG A 25 -8.71 -0.08 24.45
N LEU A 26 -7.52 -0.39 23.93
CA LEU A 26 -7.19 -1.72 23.45
C LEU A 26 -7.21 -2.77 24.57
N LYS A 27 -6.74 -2.44 25.77
CA LYS A 27 -6.82 -3.32 26.96
C LYS A 27 -8.27 -3.53 27.40
N GLU A 28 -9.16 -2.55 27.22
CA GLU A 28 -10.60 -2.66 27.50
C GLU A 28 -11.31 -3.55 26.47
N ILE A 29 -10.99 -3.40 25.18
CA ILE A 29 -11.58 -4.19 24.07
C ILE A 29 -11.10 -5.66 24.12
N PHE A 30 -9.83 -5.87 24.45
CA PHE A 30 -9.18 -7.19 24.47
C PHE A 30 -8.60 -7.49 25.87
N PRO A 31 -9.44 -7.81 26.86
CA PRO A 31 -8.99 -7.96 28.25
C PRO A 31 -8.08 -9.18 28.47
N MET A 32 -8.08 -10.15 27.55
CA MET A 32 -7.27 -11.36 27.64
C MET A 32 -6.55 -11.68 26.33
N GLY A 33 -5.33 -12.19 26.43
CA GLY A 33 -4.57 -12.67 25.28
C GLY A 33 -4.02 -11.57 24.37
N LEU A 34 -3.95 -10.31 24.85
CA LEU A 34 -3.42 -9.16 24.13
C LEU A 34 -1.93 -8.93 24.45
N GLU A 35 -1.13 -8.81 23.40
CA GLU A 35 0.25 -8.30 23.45
C GLU A 35 0.29 -6.97 22.70
N ILE A 36 0.66 -5.88 23.37
CA ILE A 36 0.88 -4.58 22.72
C ILE A 36 2.39 -4.37 22.58
N ILE A 37 2.83 -4.07 21.36
CA ILE A 37 4.21 -3.77 21.01
C ILE A 37 4.27 -2.36 20.43
N VAL A 38 4.83 -1.43 21.21
CA VAL A 38 5.10 -0.08 20.76
C VAL A 38 6.50 -0.04 20.15
N VAL A 39 6.59 0.39 18.89
CA VAL A 39 7.87 0.61 18.22
C VAL A 39 8.14 2.10 18.16
N ASP A 40 9.10 2.54 18.96
CA ASP A 40 9.30 3.94 19.29
C ASP A 40 10.59 4.52 18.69
N LYS A 41 10.50 5.76 18.20
CA LYS A 41 11.62 6.58 17.75
C LYS A 41 11.60 8.00 18.34
N SER A 42 11.03 8.16 19.52
CA SER A 42 10.89 9.44 20.23
C SER A 42 12.13 9.80 21.04
N SER A 43 12.07 10.97 21.70
CA SER A 43 13.05 11.39 22.70
C SER A 43 13.09 10.44 23.90
N GLU A 44 14.19 10.50 24.66
CA GLU A 44 14.37 9.65 25.85
C GLU A 44 13.31 9.93 26.92
N ARG A 45 12.89 11.18 27.04
CA ARG A 45 11.80 11.59 27.95
C ARG A 45 10.49 10.89 27.62
N TYR A 46 10.13 10.82 26.34
CA TYR A 46 8.90 10.19 25.89
C TYR A 46 8.97 8.65 26.01
N TYR A 47 10.12 8.07 25.71
CA TYR A 47 10.36 6.65 25.87
C TYR A 47 10.12 6.16 27.31
N ARG A 48 10.58 6.92 28.32
CA ARG A 48 10.33 6.60 29.74
C ARG A 48 8.83 6.54 30.04
N LYS A 49 8.04 7.49 29.54
CA LYS A 49 6.57 7.44 29.67
C LYS A 49 5.95 6.18 29.06
N LEU A 50 6.47 5.72 27.92
CA LEU A 50 5.97 4.49 27.29
C LEU A 50 6.26 3.24 28.12
N ILE A 51 7.39 3.16 28.79
CA ILE A 51 7.72 2.05 29.71
C ILE A 51 6.71 2.00 30.87
N GLU A 52 6.32 3.15 31.42
CA GLU A 52 5.32 3.24 32.49
C GLU A 52 3.92 2.78 32.05
N ALA A 53 3.64 2.73 30.77
CA ALA A 53 2.36 2.20 30.25
C ALA A 53 2.23 0.68 30.33
N HIS A 54 3.24 -0.05 30.85
CA HIS A 54 3.25 -1.51 30.99
C HIS A 54 2.94 -2.25 29.68
N VAL A 55 3.62 -1.84 28.61
CA VAL A 55 3.59 -2.50 27.30
C VAL A 55 5.01 -2.83 26.84
N LYS A 56 5.14 -3.71 25.86
CA LYS A 56 6.45 -4.01 25.26
C LYS A 56 6.89 -2.84 24.39
N VAL A 57 7.97 -2.16 24.73
CA VAL A 57 8.52 -1.05 23.94
C VAL A 57 9.82 -1.48 23.27
N ILE A 58 9.94 -1.22 21.97
CA ILE A 58 11.12 -1.53 21.16
C ILE A 58 11.62 -0.22 20.53
N ARG A 59 12.89 0.10 20.76
CA ARG A 59 13.53 1.25 20.10
C ARG A 59 13.81 0.96 18.63
N GLN A 60 13.30 1.83 17.76
CA GLN A 60 13.59 1.78 16.34
C GLN A 60 14.91 2.49 16.03
N LYS A 61 15.82 1.80 15.33
CA LYS A 61 17.09 2.37 14.83
C LYS A 61 16.91 2.96 13.43
N ASP A 62 16.23 2.23 12.56
CA ASP A 62 16.01 2.60 11.16
C ASP A 62 14.98 3.73 10.99
N LYS A 63 14.91 4.33 9.79
CA LYS A 63 13.89 5.33 9.44
C LYS A 63 12.72 4.66 8.73
N GLY A 64 11.51 5.21 8.91
CA GLY A 64 10.29 4.81 8.21
C GLY A 64 9.34 4.00 9.09
N VAL A 65 8.04 4.24 8.90
CA VAL A 65 6.97 3.56 9.62
C VAL A 65 6.91 2.07 9.25
N GLU A 66 7.23 1.74 8.02
CA GLU A 66 7.27 0.37 7.51
C GLU A 66 8.29 -0.49 8.26
N ASN A 67 9.48 0.07 8.51
CA ASN A 67 10.52 -0.59 9.30
C ASN A 67 10.08 -0.79 10.76
N ALA A 68 9.36 0.20 11.33
CA ALA A 68 8.79 0.07 12.66
C ALA A 68 7.77 -1.08 12.73
N ILE A 69 6.84 -1.12 11.77
CA ILE A 69 5.83 -2.18 11.70
C ILE A 69 6.49 -3.55 11.56
N MET A 70 7.43 -3.73 10.64
CA MET A 70 8.14 -4.99 10.46
C MET A 70 8.94 -5.42 11.69
N LEU A 71 9.58 -4.47 12.37
CA LEU A 71 10.30 -4.72 13.62
C LEU A 71 9.34 -5.23 14.70
N GLY A 72 8.17 -4.59 14.82
CA GLY A 72 7.10 -5.02 15.73
C GLY A 72 6.57 -6.41 15.39
N LEU A 73 6.23 -6.67 14.12
CA LEU A 73 5.72 -7.96 13.64
C LEU A 73 6.69 -9.11 13.89
N ARG A 74 7.99 -8.91 13.64
CA ARG A 74 9.04 -9.92 13.93
C ARG A 74 9.18 -10.23 15.40
N ASN A 75 8.87 -9.29 16.28
CA ASN A 75 8.94 -9.45 17.74
C ASN A 75 7.62 -9.88 18.38
N ALA A 76 6.57 -9.99 17.61
CA ALA A 76 5.23 -10.37 18.05
C ALA A 76 5.12 -11.89 18.23
N LYS A 77 4.39 -12.32 19.28
CA LYS A 77 4.18 -13.74 19.63
C LYS A 77 2.78 -14.25 19.31
N GLY A 78 1.85 -13.35 18.97
CA GLY A 78 0.47 -13.70 18.69
C GLY A 78 0.30 -14.52 17.43
N SER A 79 -0.76 -15.32 17.35
CA SER A 79 -1.19 -16.02 16.14
C SER A 79 -1.99 -15.11 15.21
N ILE A 80 -2.52 -14.00 15.73
CA ILE A 80 -3.13 -12.90 14.98
C ILE A 80 -2.28 -11.65 15.25
N LEU A 81 -1.98 -10.94 14.19
CA LEU A 81 -1.13 -9.75 14.19
C LEU A 81 -1.91 -8.57 13.66
N ALA A 82 -1.80 -7.43 14.32
CA ALA A 82 -2.45 -6.20 13.88
C ALA A 82 -1.48 -5.02 13.96
N SER A 83 -1.74 -3.98 13.19
CA SER A 83 -1.10 -2.69 13.35
C SER A 83 -2.13 -1.56 13.33
N ILE A 84 -1.82 -0.49 14.04
CA ILE A 84 -2.60 0.75 14.04
C ILE A 84 -1.67 1.93 14.28
N ASP A 85 -2.00 3.07 13.67
CA ASP A 85 -1.27 4.33 13.88
C ASP A 85 -1.50 4.88 15.29
N ALA A 86 -0.47 5.51 15.84
CA ALA A 86 -0.49 6.06 17.21
C ALA A 86 -1.23 7.40 17.36
N ASP A 87 -1.72 8.00 16.25
CA ASP A 87 -2.24 9.38 16.22
C ASP A 87 -3.73 9.53 16.56
N GLY A 88 -4.40 8.41 16.84
CA GLY A 88 -5.81 8.39 17.24
C GLY A 88 -6.80 8.65 16.11
N THR A 89 -6.37 8.62 14.85
CA THR A 89 -7.24 8.87 13.70
C THR A 89 -8.11 7.68 13.30
N HIS A 90 -7.75 6.46 13.70
CA HIS A 90 -8.45 5.23 13.36
C HIS A 90 -9.38 4.76 14.48
N ASP A 91 -10.59 4.33 14.12
CA ASP A 91 -11.48 3.65 15.04
C ASP A 91 -10.98 2.23 15.37
N LEU A 92 -10.92 1.92 16.66
CA LEU A 92 -10.44 0.63 17.16
C LEU A 92 -11.41 -0.52 16.89
N SER A 93 -12.68 -0.24 16.58
CA SER A 93 -13.66 -1.26 16.21
C SER A 93 -13.24 -2.04 14.97
N GLY A 94 -12.51 -1.40 14.06
CA GLY A 94 -11.94 -2.05 12.88
C GLY A 94 -10.95 -3.18 13.22
N ILE A 95 -10.16 -3.03 14.30
CA ILE A 95 -9.30 -4.12 14.78
C ILE A 95 -10.14 -5.31 15.24
N ALA A 96 -11.18 -5.05 16.05
CA ALA A 96 -12.04 -6.12 16.58
C ALA A 96 -12.74 -6.88 15.44
N ALA A 97 -13.30 -6.17 14.46
CA ALA A 97 -13.91 -6.77 13.28
C ALA A 97 -12.88 -7.59 12.46
N GLY A 98 -11.69 -7.02 12.21
CA GLY A 98 -10.63 -7.73 11.49
C GLY A 98 -10.15 -8.98 12.21
N VAL A 99 -9.97 -8.92 13.53
CA VAL A 99 -9.61 -10.09 14.37
C VAL A 99 -10.65 -11.18 14.26
N GLU A 100 -11.94 -10.84 14.27
CA GLU A 100 -13.02 -11.82 14.14
C GLU A 100 -13.02 -12.49 12.77
N MET A 101 -12.86 -11.75 11.68
CA MET A 101 -12.76 -12.29 10.32
C MET A 101 -11.56 -13.23 10.17
N VAL A 102 -10.39 -12.83 10.68
CA VAL A 102 -9.18 -13.66 10.64
C VAL A 102 -9.35 -14.92 11.50
N ARG A 103 -9.97 -14.81 12.67
CA ARG A 103 -10.24 -15.93 13.56
C ARG A 103 -11.19 -16.97 12.95
N LYS A 104 -12.20 -16.52 12.21
CA LYS A 104 -13.14 -17.37 11.47
C LYS A 104 -12.51 -18.00 10.22
N GLY A 105 -11.33 -17.54 9.79
CA GLY A 105 -10.70 -17.98 8.54
C GLY A 105 -11.34 -17.37 7.29
N GLU A 106 -12.08 -16.27 7.44
CA GLU A 106 -12.73 -15.56 6.34
C GLU A 106 -11.75 -14.70 5.54
N ALA A 107 -10.60 -14.36 6.15
CA ALA A 107 -9.52 -13.62 5.51
C ALA A 107 -8.17 -13.96 6.16
N ASP A 108 -7.10 -13.82 5.39
CA ASP A 108 -5.72 -13.92 5.87
C ASP A 108 -5.14 -12.54 6.23
N LEU A 109 -5.61 -11.51 5.51
CA LEU A 109 -5.30 -10.10 5.75
C LEU A 109 -6.60 -9.29 5.67
N VAL A 110 -6.85 -8.45 6.68
CA VAL A 110 -7.96 -7.49 6.71
C VAL A 110 -7.40 -6.09 6.79
N LEU A 111 -7.81 -5.21 5.88
CA LEU A 111 -7.43 -3.80 5.83
C LEU A 111 -8.57 -2.91 6.34
N GLY A 112 -8.24 -1.85 7.06
CA GLY A 112 -9.21 -0.84 7.47
C GLY A 112 -9.49 0.13 6.32
N ASN A 113 -10.73 0.16 5.82
CA ASN A 113 -11.15 1.07 4.76
C ASN A 113 -11.66 2.39 5.34
N ARG A 114 -10.88 3.46 5.22
CA ARG A 114 -11.19 4.82 5.71
C ARG A 114 -12.27 5.52 4.89
N PHE A 115 -12.47 5.11 3.62
CA PHE A 115 -13.42 5.76 2.71
C PHE A 115 -14.88 5.33 2.96
N GLY A 116 -15.09 4.23 3.67
CA GLY A 116 -16.45 3.74 3.98
C GLY A 116 -17.22 4.62 4.96
N LYS A 117 -16.50 5.28 5.90
CA LYS A 117 -17.11 6.10 6.98
C LYS A 117 -16.23 7.30 7.32
N LEU A 118 -15.91 8.15 6.33
CA LEU A 118 -15.11 9.36 6.57
C LEU A 118 -15.86 10.37 7.44
N GLY A 119 -15.29 10.73 8.58
CA GLY A 119 -15.73 11.89 9.37
C GLY A 119 -15.46 13.21 8.64
N LYS A 120 -16.33 14.22 8.83
CA LYS A 120 -16.15 15.54 8.20
C LYS A 120 -14.78 16.14 8.57
N GLY A 121 -13.97 16.49 7.56
CA GLY A 121 -12.67 17.13 7.73
C GLY A 121 -11.53 16.23 8.22
N SER A 122 -11.72 14.91 8.26
CA SER A 122 -10.69 13.95 8.69
C SER A 122 -9.56 13.79 7.67
N MET A 123 -9.87 13.93 6.38
CA MET A 123 -8.90 13.85 5.29
C MET A 123 -9.12 14.99 4.29
N SER A 124 -8.05 15.67 3.84
CA SER A 124 -8.19 16.72 2.82
C SER A 124 -8.58 16.09 1.47
N PRO A 125 -9.45 16.77 0.66
CA PRO A 125 -9.97 16.21 -0.59
C PRO A 125 -8.90 15.74 -1.57
N HIS A 126 -7.81 16.49 -1.73
CA HIS A 126 -6.72 16.11 -2.64
C HIS A 126 -5.95 14.85 -2.18
N ILE A 127 -5.81 14.64 -0.86
CA ILE A 127 -5.22 13.41 -0.32
C ILE A 127 -6.18 12.23 -0.54
N ALA A 128 -7.48 12.44 -0.32
CA ALA A 128 -8.49 11.41 -0.55
C ALA A 128 -8.53 10.97 -2.04
N ILE A 129 -8.48 11.95 -2.97
CA ILE A 129 -8.41 11.67 -4.42
C ILE A 129 -7.14 10.90 -4.75
N GLY A 130 -5.98 11.35 -4.24
CA GLY A 130 -4.70 10.66 -4.45
C GLY A 130 -4.73 9.22 -3.97
N ASN A 131 -5.23 8.97 -2.76
CA ASN A 131 -5.34 7.62 -2.20
C ASN A 131 -6.30 6.73 -3.01
N LYS A 132 -7.45 7.28 -3.45
CA LYS A 132 -8.39 6.54 -4.32
C LYS A 132 -7.78 6.20 -5.67
N LEU A 133 -7.02 7.13 -6.27
CA LEU A 133 -6.33 6.88 -7.54
C LEU A 133 -5.31 5.75 -7.39
N ILE A 134 -4.56 5.74 -6.30
CA ILE A 134 -3.58 4.71 -5.98
C ILE A 134 -4.26 3.35 -5.78
N SER A 135 -5.35 3.29 -5.02
CA SER A 135 -6.14 2.07 -4.85
C SER A 135 -6.71 1.58 -6.19
N LYS A 136 -7.14 2.51 -7.06
CA LYS A 136 -7.62 2.16 -8.41
C LYS A 136 -6.52 1.56 -9.29
N VAL A 137 -5.31 2.10 -9.24
CA VAL A 137 -4.14 1.51 -9.94
C VAL A 137 -3.86 0.11 -9.39
N TYR A 138 -3.94 -0.07 -8.06
CA TYR A 138 -3.84 -1.38 -7.44
C TYR A 138 -4.90 -2.36 -7.97
N ASP A 139 -6.18 -1.97 -7.98
CA ASP A 139 -7.28 -2.81 -8.47
C ASP A 139 -7.06 -3.27 -9.91
N ILE A 140 -6.66 -2.34 -10.80
CA ILE A 140 -6.41 -2.65 -12.21
C ILE A 140 -5.22 -3.60 -12.37
N THR A 141 -4.16 -3.39 -11.58
CA THR A 141 -2.91 -4.17 -11.70
C THR A 141 -3.06 -5.58 -11.14
N TYR A 142 -3.76 -5.74 -10.02
CA TYR A 142 -3.83 -7.00 -9.28
C TYR A 142 -5.19 -7.69 -9.34
N GLN A 143 -6.18 -7.09 -10.05
CA GLN A 143 -7.56 -7.61 -10.19
C GLN A 143 -8.22 -7.92 -8.84
N LYS A 144 -7.86 -7.19 -7.80
CA LYS A 144 -8.41 -7.28 -6.43
C LYS A 144 -9.03 -5.94 -6.06
N LYS A 145 -10.31 -5.96 -5.67
CA LYS A 145 -11.02 -4.74 -5.26
C LYS A 145 -10.64 -4.36 -3.84
N ILE A 146 -9.66 -3.45 -3.71
CA ILE A 146 -9.27 -2.85 -2.43
C ILE A 146 -9.43 -1.33 -2.55
N HIS A 147 -10.28 -0.76 -1.70
CA HIS A 147 -10.62 0.67 -1.77
C HIS A 147 -9.61 1.56 -1.05
N ASP A 148 -8.90 1.02 -0.04
CA ASP A 148 -7.92 1.76 0.76
C ASP A 148 -6.65 0.96 1.04
N VAL A 149 -5.80 0.85 0.04
CA VAL A 149 -4.53 0.12 0.14
C VAL A 149 -3.46 0.83 0.99
N LEU A 150 -3.66 2.13 1.30
CA LEU A 150 -2.73 2.96 2.08
C LEU A 150 -3.16 3.17 3.54
N THR A 151 -4.02 2.31 4.06
CA THR A 151 -4.48 2.38 5.45
C THR A 151 -3.36 2.08 6.45
N GLY A 152 -3.40 2.72 7.62
CA GLY A 152 -2.51 2.40 8.76
C GLY A 152 -3.01 1.24 9.62
N LEU A 153 -4.27 0.80 9.43
CA LEU A 153 -4.87 -0.29 10.18
C LEU A 153 -4.94 -1.57 9.36
N PHE A 154 -4.35 -2.64 9.86
CA PHE A 154 -4.53 -3.98 9.30
C PHE A 154 -4.53 -5.04 10.39
N VAL A 155 -5.11 -6.20 10.06
CA VAL A 155 -5.08 -7.41 10.86
C VAL A 155 -4.73 -8.58 9.94
N MET A 156 -3.77 -9.44 10.34
CA MET A 156 -3.40 -10.61 9.56
C MET A 156 -3.17 -11.84 10.44
N ASN A 157 -3.30 -13.03 9.87
CA ASN A 157 -2.89 -14.25 10.57
C ASN A 157 -1.37 -14.47 10.51
N ARG A 158 -0.85 -15.29 11.40
CA ARG A 158 0.59 -15.62 11.47
C ARG A 158 1.09 -16.22 10.16
N LYS A 159 0.31 -17.08 9.50
CA LYS A 159 0.68 -17.71 8.24
C LYS A 159 0.95 -16.68 7.14
N ALA A 160 0.10 -15.67 7.03
CA ALA A 160 0.28 -14.57 6.09
C ALA A 160 1.59 -13.80 6.38
N PHE A 161 1.85 -13.47 7.65
CA PHE A 161 3.10 -12.80 8.02
C PHE A 161 4.34 -13.67 7.69
N GLU A 162 4.34 -14.95 8.03
CA GLU A 162 5.46 -15.85 7.75
C GLU A 162 5.78 -15.92 6.23
N ALA A 163 4.76 -15.83 5.40
CA ALA A 163 4.92 -15.81 3.94
C ALA A 163 5.65 -14.56 3.40
N ILE A 164 5.57 -13.44 4.13
CA ILE A 164 6.14 -12.13 3.69
C ILE A 164 7.29 -11.62 4.57
N LYS A 165 7.60 -12.28 5.69
CA LYS A 165 8.59 -11.77 6.69
C LYS A 165 9.98 -11.51 6.15
N ASN A 166 10.39 -12.21 5.09
CA ASN A 166 11.71 -12.11 4.46
C ASN A 166 11.70 -11.16 3.24
N VAL A 167 10.53 -10.70 2.82
CA VAL A 167 10.44 -9.77 1.71
C VAL A 167 10.70 -8.37 2.25
N ALA A 168 11.57 -7.63 1.56
CA ALA A 168 12.00 -6.31 2.02
C ALA A 168 10.85 -5.29 1.94
N PRO A 169 10.40 -4.71 3.07
CA PRO A 169 9.24 -3.80 3.11
C PRO A 169 9.53 -2.41 2.57
N TYR A 170 10.76 -2.18 2.10
CA TYR A 170 11.32 -0.84 1.86
C TYR A 170 10.61 0.01 0.80
N ARG A 171 9.58 -0.50 0.10
CA ARG A 171 9.20 0.13 -1.16
C ARG A 171 7.77 0.64 -1.27
N ALA A 172 6.81 0.15 -0.48
CA ALA A 172 5.40 0.54 -0.70
C ALA A 172 4.49 0.53 0.55
N GLY A 173 5.04 0.56 1.76
CA GLY A 173 4.23 0.56 2.98
C GLY A 173 3.35 -0.69 3.12
N ILE A 174 2.19 -0.52 3.74
CA ILE A 174 1.21 -1.59 3.97
C ILE A 174 0.64 -2.13 2.64
N ALA A 175 0.56 -1.28 1.61
CA ALA A 175 0.17 -1.71 0.26
C ALA A 175 1.00 -2.90 -0.23
N PHE A 176 2.28 -2.95 0.13
CA PHE A 176 3.17 -4.05 -0.19
C PHE A 176 2.69 -5.39 0.41
N PHE A 177 2.20 -5.40 1.64
CA PHE A 177 1.67 -6.62 2.26
C PHE A 177 0.47 -7.15 1.48
N ALA A 178 -0.46 -6.26 1.11
CA ALA A 178 -1.64 -6.64 0.33
C ALA A 178 -1.25 -7.21 -1.04
N ILE A 179 -0.28 -6.58 -1.72
CA ILE A 179 0.21 -7.02 -3.02
C ILE A 179 0.88 -8.39 -2.92
N GLU A 180 1.83 -8.52 -2.01
CA GLU A 180 2.62 -9.74 -1.88
C GLU A 180 1.76 -10.94 -1.46
N LEU A 181 0.83 -10.72 -0.54
CA LEU A 181 -0.11 -11.74 -0.11
C LEU A 181 -1.11 -12.12 -1.19
N ALA A 182 -1.64 -11.12 -1.95
CA ALA A 182 -2.53 -11.40 -3.09
C ALA A 182 -1.87 -12.28 -4.14
N ASN A 183 -0.59 -11.99 -4.48
CA ASN A 183 0.19 -12.78 -5.43
C ASN A 183 0.48 -14.22 -4.96
N ARG A 184 0.45 -14.45 -3.66
CA ARG A 184 0.63 -15.77 -3.04
C ARG A 184 -0.68 -16.50 -2.78
N GLY A 185 -1.81 -15.97 -3.26
CA GLY A 185 -3.14 -16.58 -3.15
C GLY A 185 -3.79 -16.47 -1.78
N PHE A 186 -3.32 -15.57 -0.90
CA PHE A 186 -3.98 -15.28 0.37
C PHE A 186 -5.26 -14.46 0.16
N GLU A 187 -6.24 -14.68 1.03
CA GLU A 187 -7.50 -13.96 1.00
C GLU A 187 -7.38 -12.62 1.72
N ILE A 188 -7.70 -11.54 0.99
CA ILE A 188 -7.62 -10.16 1.49
C ILE A 188 -9.02 -9.56 1.49
N LYS A 189 -9.43 -9.00 2.63
CA LYS A 189 -10.70 -8.29 2.79
C LYS A 189 -10.51 -6.92 3.41
N GLU A 190 -11.57 -6.11 3.37
CA GLU A 190 -11.60 -4.81 4.01
C GLU A 190 -12.74 -4.74 5.03
N VAL A 191 -12.53 -3.95 6.07
CA VAL A 191 -13.58 -3.54 7.00
C VAL A 191 -13.73 -2.01 6.97
N PRO A 192 -14.94 -1.46 6.86
CA PRO A 192 -15.14 -0.02 6.94
C PRO A 192 -14.81 0.47 8.35
N ILE A 193 -13.96 1.49 8.44
CA ILE A 193 -13.59 2.12 9.70
C ILE A 193 -13.96 3.59 9.69
N GLU A 194 -14.28 4.13 10.85
CA GLU A 194 -14.35 5.58 11.02
C GLU A 194 -12.95 6.17 11.05
N TYR A 195 -12.79 7.29 10.38
CA TYR A 195 -11.53 8.02 10.33
C TYR A 195 -11.73 9.43 10.88
N TYR A 196 -11.11 9.70 12.00
CA TYR A 196 -11.26 10.93 12.75
C TYR A 196 -10.20 11.96 12.38
N LYS A 197 -10.49 13.22 12.69
CA LYS A 197 -9.48 14.25 12.65
C LYS A 197 -8.45 13.98 13.75
N ARG A 198 -7.17 14.13 13.44
CA ARG A 198 -6.07 13.99 14.39
C ARG A 198 -6.29 14.89 15.60
N THR A 199 -6.12 14.34 16.81
CA THR A 199 -6.41 15.04 18.06
C THR A 199 -5.29 16.00 18.47
N SER A 200 -4.04 15.75 18.05
CA SER A 200 -2.87 16.60 18.40
C SER A 200 -1.72 16.43 17.40
N GLY A 201 -0.92 17.47 17.23
CA GLY A 201 0.30 17.48 16.43
C GLY A 201 0.10 17.55 14.92
N GLU A 202 1.19 17.77 14.19
CA GLU A 202 1.22 17.73 12.73
C GLU A 202 1.67 16.37 12.22
N SER A 203 1.29 16.03 10.97
CA SER A 203 1.73 14.79 10.33
C SER A 203 3.25 14.77 10.17
N LYS A 204 3.91 13.80 10.80
CA LYS A 204 5.38 13.64 10.76
C LYS A 204 5.86 12.85 9.55
N LEU A 205 4.94 12.42 8.67
CA LEU A 205 5.24 11.56 7.52
C LEU A 205 6.12 12.22 6.47
N THR A 206 6.11 13.54 6.31
CA THR A 206 7.09 14.32 5.50
C THR A 206 6.77 15.82 5.54
N ASN A 207 7.80 16.67 5.40
CA ASN A 207 7.64 18.12 5.25
C ASN A 207 6.94 18.53 3.94
N SER A 208 6.68 17.59 3.01
CA SER A 208 5.96 17.84 1.77
C SER A 208 5.03 16.67 1.43
N LYS A 209 3.73 16.90 1.55
CA LYS A 209 2.67 15.94 1.17
C LYS A 209 2.74 15.57 -0.32
N VAL A 210 3.20 16.50 -1.17
CA VAL A 210 3.39 16.29 -2.62
C VAL A 210 4.53 15.29 -2.88
N LEU A 211 5.68 15.48 -2.24
CA LEU A 211 6.82 14.55 -2.35
C LEU A 211 6.48 13.15 -1.85
N TYR A 212 5.67 13.05 -0.78
CA TYR A 212 5.16 11.76 -0.32
C TYR A 212 4.25 11.11 -1.37
N GLY A 213 3.31 11.85 -1.95
CA GLY A 213 2.46 11.37 -3.03
C GLY A 213 3.25 10.86 -4.25
N ILE A 214 4.25 11.65 -4.71
CA ILE A 214 5.15 11.25 -5.81
C ILE A 214 5.90 9.97 -5.44
N LYS A 215 6.42 9.86 -4.22
CA LYS A 215 7.15 8.69 -3.76
C LYS A 215 6.27 7.44 -3.73
N VAL A 216 5.06 7.54 -3.19
CA VAL A 216 4.10 6.43 -3.16
C VAL A 216 3.69 6.04 -4.57
N THR A 217 3.33 6.99 -5.43
CA THR A 217 2.97 6.73 -6.83
C THR A 217 4.11 6.04 -7.59
N SER A 218 5.36 6.53 -7.43
CA SER A 218 6.51 5.90 -8.06
C SER A 218 6.74 4.45 -7.58
N HIS A 219 6.46 4.16 -6.31
CA HIS A 219 6.53 2.80 -5.78
C HIS A 219 5.46 1.88 -6.36
N ILE A 220 4.23 2.38 -6.52
CA ILE A 220 3.13 1.61 -7.12
C ILE A 220 3.42 1.32 -8.60
N ILE A 221 3.92 2.30 -9.35
CA ILE A 221 4.34 2.11 -10.73
C ILE A 221 5.47 1.05 -10.83
N ARG A 222 6.44 1.08 -9.92
CA ARG A 222 7.49 0.04 -9.87
C ARG A 222 6.92 -1.34 -9.56
N LEU A 223 6.04 -1.42 -8.57
CA LEU A 223 5.35 -2.67 -8.25
C LEU A 223 4.52 -3.17 -9.42
N ALA A 224 3.73 -2.29 -10.06
CA ALA A 224 2.96 -2.64 -11.25
C ALA A 224 3.88 -3.16 -12.37
N ARG A 225 5.02 -2.53 -12.61
CA ARG A 225 6.03 -3.01 -13.55
C ARG A 225 6.59 -4.38 -13.17
N ASP A 226 6.86 -4.59 -11.88
CA ASP A 226 7.50 -5.81 -11.39
C ASP A 226 6.51 -7.00 -11.30
N TYR A 227 5.19 -6.75 -11.27
CA TYR A 227 4.15 -7.80 -11.16
C TYR A 227 3.23 -7.90 -12.38
N ASN A 228 3.12 -6.84 -13.19
CA ASN A 228 2.31 -6.84 -14.41
C ASN A 228 2.95 -5.88 -15.46
N PRO A 229 4.12 -6.24 -16.00
CA PRO A 229 4.84 -5.39 -16.95
C PRO A 229 4.07 -5.21 -18.26
N LEU A 230 3.30 -6.21 -18.70
CA LEU A 230 2.48 -6.10 -19.90
C LEU A 230 1.43 -4.98 -19.77
N LEU A 231 0.83 -4.78 -18.59
CA LEU A 231 -0.08 -3.67 -18.37
C LEU A 231 0.63 -2.32 -18.56
N ILE A 232 1.81 -2.13 -17.99
CA ILE A 232 2.55 -0.84 -18.04
C ILE A 232 3.06 -0.58 -19.45
N PHE A 233 3.88 -1.51 -19.98
CA PHE A 233 4.52 -1.32 -21.28
C PHE A 233 3.54 -1.47 -22.43
N GLY A 234 2.52 -2.35 -22.29
CA GLY A 234 1.47 -2.51 -23.27
C GLY A 234 0.58 -1.27 -23.40
N THR A 235 0.11 -0.70 -22.30
CA THR A 235 -0.70 0.54 -22.33
C THR A 235 0.11 1.72 -22.89
N LEU A 236 1.37 1.88 -22.47
CA LEU A 236 2.26 2.91 -23.01
C LEU A 236 2.44 2.70 -24.53
N GLY A 237 2.68 1.46 -24.95
CA GLY A 237 2.85 1.11 -26.35
C GLY A 237 1.62 1.43 -27.20
N VAL A 238 0.41 1.08 -26.70
CA VAL A 238 -0.85 1.40 -27.38
C VAL A 238 -1.05 2.93 -27.49
N ILE A 239 -0.76 3.69 -26.46
CA ILE A 239 -0.88 5.17 -26.50
C ILE A 239 0.08 5.73 -27.57
N LEU A 240 1.32 5.27 -27.61
CA LEU A 240 2.30 5.70 -28.62
C LEU A 240 1.88 5.32 -30.03
N LEU A 241 1.37 4.11 -30.24
CA LEU A 241 0.87 3.65 -31.54
C LEU A 241 -0.31 4.50 -32.02
N VAL A 242 -1.32 4.70 -31.16
CA VAL A 242 -2.50 5.53 -31.49
C VAL A 242 -2.07 6.96 -31.83
N SER A 243 -1.17 7.54 -31.04
CA SER A 243 -0.65 8.90 -31.28
C SER A 243 0.14 8.96 -32.61
N GLY A 244 0.97 7.96 -32.89
CA GLY A 244 1.76 7.88 -34.12
C GLY A 244 0.88 7.72 -35.36
N PHE A 245 -0.13 6.82 -35.33
CA PHE A 245 -1.08 6.64 -36.41
C PHE A 245 -1.99 7.86 -36.60
N ALA A 246 -2.44 8.52 -35.54
CA ALA A 246 -3.22 9.76 -35.63
C ALA A 246 -2.43 10.89 -36.30
N LEU A 247 -1.17 11.07 -35.91
CA LEU A 247 -0.28 12.05 -36.52
C LEU A 247 0.02 11.69 -37.99
N GLY A 248 0.30 10.42 -38.28
CA GLY A 248 0.51 9.93 -39.66
C GLY A 248 -0.70 10.13 -40.55
N GLY A 249 -1.91 9.83 -40.04
CA GLY A 249 -3.17 10.07 -40.75
C GLY A 249 -3.42 11.56 -41.04
N TYR A 250 -3.11 12.44 -40.07
CA TYR A 250 -3.17 13.89 -40.29
C TYR A 250 -2.21 14.35 -41.38
N ILE A 251 -0.98 13.84 -41.42
CA ILE A 251 0.01 14.17 -42.44
C ILE A 251 -0.45 13.70 -43.82
N LEU A 252 -0.97 12.47 -43.90
CA LEU A 252 -1.52 11.93 -45.14
C LEU A 252 -2.71 12.76 -45.64
N TYR A 253 -3.64 13.12 -44.78
CA TYR A 253 -4.77 14.01 -45.13
C TYR A 253 -4.27 15.36 -45.65
N SER A 254 -3.31 15.99 -44.98
CA SER A 254 -2.71 17.26 -45.39
C SER A 254 -2.04 17.15 -46.76
N PHE A 255 -1.32 16.06 -47.04
CA PHE A 255 -0.72 15.79 -48.32
C PHE A 255 -1.75 15.67 -49.46
N ILE A 256 -2.84 14.90 -49.24
CA ILE A 256 -3.91 14.73 -50.23
C ILE A 256 -4.61 16.05 -50.55
N THR A 257 -4.79 16.90 -49.55
CA THR A 257 -5.53 18.17 -49.72
C THR A 257 -4.68 19.32 -50.29
N SER A 258 -3.41 19.39 -49.93
CA SER A 258 -2.50 20.51 -50.30
C SER A 258 -1.58 20.18 -51.47
N GLY A 259 -1.41 18.87 -51.80
CA GLY A 259 -0.49 18.42 -52.86
C GLY A 259 0.99 18.62 -52.52
N THR A 260 1.33 19.15 -51.32
CA THR A 260 2.69 19.46 -50.92
C THR A 260 3.14 18.68 -49.69
N PHE A 261 4.33 18.08 -49.75
CA PHE A 261 4.93 17.34 -48.64
C PHE A 261 5.85 18.28 -47.84
N THR A 262 5.29 19.16 -46.99
CA THR A 262 6.06 20.15 -46.24
C THR A 262 6.34 19.73 -44.76
N LEU A 263 5.92 18.56 -44.33
CA LEU A 263 5.89 18.14 -42.94
C LEU A 263 6.90 17.05 -42.57
N ILE A 264 8.13 17.07 -43.16
CA ILE A 264 9.17 16.06 -42.97
C ILE A 264 9.46 15.79 -41.48
N GLY A 265 9.65 16.84 -40.66
CA GLY A 265 9.90 16.70 -39.23
C GLY A 265 8.75 16.01 -38.47
N ARG A 266 7.49 16.31 -38.82
CA ARG A 266 6.31 15.64 -38.22
C ARG A 266 6.19 14.19 -38.64
N SER A 267 6.54 13.87 -39.89
CA SER A 267 6.56 12.48 -40.38
C SER A 267 7.58 11.62 -39.62
N LEU A 268 8.77 12.20 -39.32
CA LEU A 268 9.77 11.54 -38.51
C LEU A 268 9.24 11.28 -37.07
N ILE A 269 8.58 12.25 -36.46
CA ILE A 269 7.97 12.10 -35.13
C ILE A 269 6.90 11.00 -35.15
N ALA A 270 6.01 10.98 -36.15
CA ALA A 270 4.99 9.92 -36.27
C ALA A 270 5.63 8.54 -36.38
N PHE A 271 6.67 8.39 -37.20
CA PHE A 271 7.42 7.15 -37.36
C PHE A 271 8.10 6.71 -36.04
N MET A 272 8.76 7.64 -35.34
CA MET A 272 9.36 7.35 -34.03
C MET A 272 8.34 6.91 -33.00
N LEU A 273 7.15 7.53 -32.96
CA LEU A 273 6.07 7.14 -32.06
C LEU A 273 5.59 5.70 -32.35
N VAL A 274 5.41 5.34 -33.62
CA VAL A 274 4.99 3.99 -33.99
C VAL A 274 6.05 2.95 -33.61
N ILE A 275 7.32 3.19 -33.94
CA ILE A 275 8.39 2.24 -33.59
C ILE A 275 8.52 2.12 -32.07
N SER A 276 8.52 3.24 -31.32
CA SER A 276 8.60 3.21 -29.88
C SER A 276 7.40 2.47 -29.26
N GLY A 277 6.22 2.64 -29.85
CA GLY A 277 5.02 1.91 -29.46
C GLY A 277 5.15 0.40 -29.63
N ILE A 278 5.63 -0.05 -30.78
CA ILE A 278 5.87 -1.48 -31.07
C ILE A 278 6.90 -2.04 -30.09
N LEU A 279 8.02 -1.36 -29.90
CA LEU A 279 9.09 -1.79 -28.99
C LEU A 279 8.59 -1.88 -27.54
N SER A 280 7.75 -0.94 -27.11
CA SER A 280 7.15 -0.95 -25.77
C SER A 280 6.24 -2.17 -25.58
N VAL A 281 5.39 -2.49 -26.55
CA VAL A 281 4.51 -3.68 -26.48
C VAL A 281 5.35 -4.95 -26.42
N ILE A 282 6.36 -5.09 -27.27
CA ILE A 282 7.25 -6.26 -27.29
C ILE A 282 7.97 -6.41 -25.94
N ALA A 283 8.52 -5.31 -25.39
CA ALA A 283 9.15 -5.32 -24.07
C ALA A 283 8.19 -5.78 -22.98
N GLY A 284 6.92 -5.33 -23.03
CA GLY A 284 5.87 -5.78 -22.12
C GLY A 284 5.67 -7.29 -22.17
N PHE A 285 5.54 -7.88 -23.34
CA PHE A 285 5.39 -9.34 -23.51
C PHE A 285 6.61 -10.12 -23.01
N ILE A 286 7.83 -9.68 -23.33
CA ILE A 286 9.06 -10.36 -22.90
C ILE A 286 9.15 -10.36 -21.37
N LEU A 287 8.92 -9.21 -20.73
CA LEU A 287 8.98 -9.09 -19.28
C LEU A 287 7.90 -9.92 -18.58
N ASP A 288 6.70 -9.99 -19.14
CA ASP A 288 5.60 -10.81 -18.61
C ASP A 288 5.95 -12.30 -18.66
N LEU A 289 6.48 -12.77 -19.80
CA LEU A 289 6.96 -14.15 -19.96
C LEU A 289 8.08 -14.48 -18.95
N LEU A 290 9.04 -13.57 -18.75
CA LEU A 290 10.12 -13.76 -17.78
C LEU A 290 9.58 -13.87 -16.34
N LEU A 291 8.55 -13.09 -16.01
CA LEU A 291 7.87 -13.20 -14.70
C LEU A 291 7.17 -14.54 -14.53
N GLU A 292 6.49 -15.02 -15.55
CA GLU A 292 5.82 -16.33 -15.50
C GLU A 292 6.81 -17.46 -15.27
N ILE A 293 7.95 -17.43 -15.99
CA ILE A 293 9.03 -18.40 -15.82
C ILE A 293 9.61 -18.32 -14.41
N SER A 294 9.88 -17.12 -13.89
CA SER A 294 10.40 -16.91 -12.53
C SER A 294 9.46 -17.47 -11.47
N LYS A 295 8.14 -17.27 -11.61
CA LYS A 295 7.13 -17.83 -10.69
C LYS A 295 7.12 -19.36 -10.72
N LYS A 296 7.26 -19.98 -11.88
CA LYS A 296 7.31 -21.45 -12.02
C LYS A 296 8.57 -22.05 -11.38
N ILE A 297 9.71 -21.36 -11.43
CA ILE A 297 10.96 -21.81 -10.79
C ILE A 297 10.87 -21.70 -9.26
N ASN A 298 10.32 -20.61 -8.74
CA ASN A 298 10.24 -20.37 -7.28
C ASN A 298 9.14 -21.19 -6.58
N ASN A 299 8.22 -21.81 -7.30
CA ASN A 299 7.17 -22.68 -6.78
C ASN A 299 7.53 -24.18 -6.83
N LYS A 300 8.72 -24.52 -7.30
CA LYS A 300 9.34 -25.85 -7.19
C LYS A 300 10.32 -25.89 -6.03
#